data_93518e3f573b58cb652035774d745cd0
#
_entry.id   93518e3f573b58cb652035774d745cd0
#
_cell.length_a   1.000
_cell.length_b   1.000
_cell.length_c   1.000
_cell.angle_alpha   90.00
_cell.angle_beta   90.00
_cell.angle_gamma   90.00
#
_symmetry.space_group_name_H-M   'P 1'
#
loop_
_entity.id
_entity.type
_entity.pdbx_description
1 polymer ?
#
loop_
_entity_poly.entity_id
_entity_poly.type
_entity_poly.pdbx_seq_one_letter_code
_entity_poly.pdbx_strand_id
1 'polypeptide(L)'
;MKEQRVKQLNNFINENIIKRKAMFIPILGVSVFMLVGYAAVDKEAPKIVSNRIEVSYGDKVDLDAIDITDNQDSRPEIEVTANDLSSVNVNQLGTYDLSVAATDSFSNTASKVIKVDVVDDEAPKFKVAGVETGYVVQVPINGSQDISSYVTASDNVDGDVSPFIESNQELDTTKAGIQDIKLSVTDSSGNVNEKTFTFAVSDLTAPVVTLSQGNDIVIDYGSEFKLENFLTATDDQSAVTNTVTGEVDTKKENEVQTITVSTQDEAKNEVLTTLNFTVKDISGPQVNLSTNAVEVIKGDAFDPRQYLVSAIDNKDGDVTGNVVIGNIDTGSTGDKAVTYTVSDSSGNQTVATLNVKVYTPGSKILETAYTKLGSPYVWGATGPNSFDCSGFTSWVYRQHGISLSRTAQAQSQGGKAVDRADLQPGDLVFFGSSTSRITHVGIYVGNGQMVHSPQTGDVVKVSSLNRNYVCARRYL
;
A
#
# COMPACT_ATOMS: atom_id res chain seq x y z
N MET A 1 -6.50 -48.55 9.88
CA MET A 1 -5.93 -49.67 9.10
C MET A 1 -4.46 -49.98 9.36
N LYS A 2 -3.64 -49.10 9.90
CA LYS A 2 -2.22 -49.40 10.23
C LYS A 2 -2.06 -50.18 11.56
N GLU A 3 -2.88 -49.92 12.57
CA GLU A 3 -2.76 -50.60 13.87
C GLU A 3 -3.20 -52.09 13.85
N GLN A 4 -4.09 -52.48 12.98
CA GLN A 4 -4.52 -53.89 12.87
C GLN A 4 -3.45 -54.78 12.21
N ARG A 5 -2.62 -54.22 11.32
CA ARG A 5 -1.54 -54.98 10.69
C ARG A 5 -0.34 -55.25 11.61
N VAL A 6 -0.06 -54.35 12.55
CA VAL A 6 1.02 -54.51 13.53
C VAL A 6 0.66 -55.60 14.58
N LYS A 7 -0.62 -55.68 14.98
CA LYS A 7 -1.10 -56.75 15.89
C LYS A 7 -1.09 -58.14 15.25
N GLN A 8 -1.35 -58.22 13.96
CA GLN A 8 -1.27 -59.54 13.25
C GLN A 8 0.17 -60.01 13.06
N LEU A 9 1.13 -59.12 12.88
CA LEU A 9 2.53 -59.49 12.75
C LEU A 9 3.14 -59.95 14.08
N ASN A 10 2.80 -59.32 15.19
CA ASN A 10 3.28 -59.73 16.51
C ASN A 10 2.68 -61.06 17.00
N ASN A 11 1.44 -61.41 16.61
CA ASN A 11 0.86 -62.72 16.92
C ASN A 11 1.47 -63.85 16.11
N PHE A 12 1.88 -63.57 14.84
CA PHE A 12 2.53 -64.59 14.00
C PHE A 12 3.96 -64.94 14.47
N ILE A 13 4.67 -63.97 15.07
CA ILE A 13 6.02 -64.19 15.61
C ILE A 13 5.96 -64.97 16.92
N ASN A 14 4.98 -64.76 17.79
CA ASN A 14 4.87 -65.41 19.07
C ASN A 14 4.38 -66.88 18.99
N GLU A 15 3.63 -67.27 17.97
CA GLU A 15 3.16 -68.67 17.86
C GLU A 15 4.17 -69.63 17.28
N ASN A 16 5.20 -69.17 16.55
CA ASN A 16 6.17 -70.02 15.89
C ASN A 16 7.47 -70.25 16.68
N ILE A 17 7.72 -69.47 17.75
CA ILE A 17 8.96 -69.61 18.55
C ILE A 17 8.77 -70.44 19.82
N ILE A 18 7.54 -70.71 20.29
CA ILE A 18 7.32 -71.38 21.56
C ILE A 18 6.99 -72.88 21.43
N LYS A 19 6.87 -73.44 20.23
CA LYS A 19 6.47 -74.83 20.04
C LYS A 19 7.61 -75.84 19.76
N ARG A 20 8.83 -75.50 20.13
CA ARG A 20 9.93 -76.51 20.04
C ARG A 20 10.69 -76.71 21.34
N LYS A 21 9.98 -76.85 22.42
CA LYS A 21 10.57 -77.51 23.67
C LYS A 21 9.52 -78.35 24.32
N ALA A 22 9.88 -79.60 24.45
CA ALA A 22 9.31 -80.66 25.23
C ALA A 22 8.52 -81.76 24.48
N MET A 23 9.22 -82.78 24.16
CA MET A 23 8.67 -84.13 24.22
C MET A 23 9.73 -85.07 24.80
N PHE A 24 9.66 -85.25 26.14
CA PHE A 24 10.27 -86.39 26.85
C PHE A 24 9.29 -87.56 26.81
N ILE A 25 9.73 -88.69 26.30
CA ILE A 25 9.08 -89.97 26.56
C ILE A 25 10.17 -90.94 27.00
N PRO A 26 10.02 -91.61 28.17
CA PRO A 26 10.95 -92.62 28.58
C PRO A 26 10.49 -94.04 28.18
N ILE A 27 11.34 -94.81 27.54
CA ILE A 27 11.14 -96.30 27.49
C ILE A 27 12.47 -97.05 27.68
N LEU A 28 12.44 -97.79 28.75
CA LEU A 28 13.18 -99.03 29.12
C LEU A 28 14.21 -99.58 28.13
N GLY A 29 15.34 -99.72 28.66
CA GLY A 29 16.22 -100.91 28.78
C GLY A 29 16.41 -101.78 27.56
N VAL A 30 17.66 -101.79 27.07
CA VAL A 30 18.40 -103.03 26.79
C VAL A 30 19.90 -102.64 26.70
N SER A 31 20.70 -103.39 27.44
CA SER A 31 22.17 -103.32 27.48
C SER A 31 22.73 -103.61 26.11
N VAL A 32 23.55 -102.72 25.56
CA VAL A 32 24.50 -103.08 24.51
C VAL A 32 25.76 -102.21 24.65
N PHE A 33 26.82 -102.89 24.94
CA PHE A 33 28.25 -102.62 24.74
C PHE A 33 28.68 -101.16 24.63
N MET A 34 29.44 -100.69 25.61
CA MET A 34 30.38 -99.60 25.47
C MET A 34 31.35 -99.88 24.32
N LEU A 35 31.17 -99.22 23.20
CA LEU A 35 32.32 -98.75 22.40
C LEU A 35 32.65 -97.38 22.97
N VAL A 36 33.62 -97.30 23.86
CA VAL A 36 34.34 -96.10 24.17
C VAL A 36 35.09 -95.72 22.85
N GLY A 37 34.40 -95.01 21.97
CA GLY A 37 35.13 -94.20 20.96
C GLY A 37 35.90 -93.20 21.78
N TYR A 38 37.17 -93.23 21.75
CA TYR A 38 38.01 -92.07 22.08
C TYR A 38 37.58 -90.94 21.15
N ALA A 39 36.71 -90.07 21.62
CA ALA A 39 36.61 -88.78 21.01
C ALA A 39 38.01 -88.20 21.06
N ALA A 40 38.60 -87.96 19.91
CA ALA A 40 39.87 -87.26 19.83
C ALA A 40 39.67 -85.94 20.52
N VAL A 41 40.27 -85.76 21.68
CA VAL A 41 40.24 -84.47 22.40
C VAL A 41 40.98 -83.49 21.49
N ASP A 42 40.28 -82.50 21.01
CA ASP A 42 40.91 -81.40 20.25
C ASP A 42 41.91 -80.71 21.18
N LYS A 43 43.13 -80.49 20.66
CA LYS A 43 44.23 -79.82 21.35
C LYS A 43 44.78 -78.67 20.58
N GLU A 44 44.21 -78.37 19.38
CA GLU A 44 44.63 -77.28 18.56
C GLU A 44 43.73 -76.08 18.83
N ALA A 45 44.30 -74.93 19.01
CA ALA A 45 43.54 -73.67 19.22
C ALA A 45 43.09 -73.08 17.88
N PRO A 46 41.95 -72.40 17.87
CA PRO A 46 41.49 -71.71 16.64
C PRO A 46 42.55 -70.80 16.08
N LYS A 47 42.58 -70.70 14.77
CA LYS A 47 43.48 -69.76 14.02
C LYS A 47 42.72 -68.50 13.62
N ILE A 48 43.05 -67.36 14.21
CA ILE A 48 42.55 -66.04 13.79
C ILE A 48 43.23 -65.69 12.47
N VAL A 49 42.48 -65.71 11.37
CA VAL A 49 42.93 -65.46 10.01
C VAL A 49 43.01 -63.96 9.75
N SER A 50 42.00 -63.25 10.10
CA SER A 50 41.97 -61.79 9.92
C SER A 50 43.18 -61.08 10.53
N ASN A 51 43.79 -60.17 9.75
CA ASN A 51 44.83 -59.28 10.22
C ASN A 51 44.25 -57.87 10.40
N ARG A 52 43.10 -57.60 9.75
CA ARG A 52 42.45 -56.31 9.65
C ARG A 52 40.95 -56.50 9.43
N ILE A 53 40.14 -55.63 10.03
CA ILE A 53 38.70 -55.46 9.74
C ILE A 53 38.42 -53.99 9.55
N GLU A 54 37.34 -53.66 8.86
CA GLU A 54 36.85 -52.29 8.69
C GLU A 54 35.58 -52.10 9.48
N VAL A 55 35.38 -50.90 10.03
CA VAL A 55 34.21 -50.51 10.80
C VAL A 55 33.81 -49.13 10.35
N SER A 56 32.56 -48.96 9.98
CA SER A 56 32.02 -47.64 9.62
C SER A 56 32.03 -46.71 10.81
N TYR A 57 32.29 -45.45 10.60
CA TYR A 57 32.29 -44.41 11.63
C TYR A 57 30.96 -44.40 12.43
N GLY A 58 31.07 -44.46 13.74
CA GLY A 58 29.94 -44.51 14.66
C GLY A 58 29.35 -45.89 14.88
N ASP A 59 29.70 -46.91 14.09
CA ASP A 59 29.22 -48.27 14.25
C ASP A 59 30.00 -49.05 15.33
N LYS A 60 29.45 -50.12 15.77
CA LYS A 60 30.12 -51.00 16.76
C LYS A 60 31.04 -51.96 16.04
N VAL A 61 32.16 -52.26 16.66
CA VAL A 61 33.06 -53.33 16.20
C VAL A 61 32.29 -54.66 16.24
N ASP A 62 32.10 -55.24 15.04
CA ASP A 62 31.51 -56.58 14.89
C ASP A 62 32.57 -57.65 14.97
N LEU A 63 32.59 -58.40 16.08
CA LEU A 63 33.52 -59.52 16.27
C LEU A 63 33.21 -60.70 15.35
N ASP A 64 31.98 -60.79 14.83
CA ASP A 64 31.60 -61.86 13.90
C ASP A 64 32.20 -61.65 12.48
N ALA A 65 32.64 -60.43 12.18
CA ALA A 65 33.37 -60.11 10.94
C ALA A 65 34.83 -60.64 10.97
N ILE A 66 35.34 -61.12 12.11
CA ILE A 66 36.68 -61.68 12.21
C ILE A 66 36.70 -63.10 11.64
N ASP A 67 37.51 -63.29 10.61
CA ASP A 67 37.68 -64.62 9.99
C ASP A 67 38.56 -65.52 10.86
N ILE A 68 37.98 -66.63 11.26
CA ILE A 68 38.60 -67.64 12.16
C ILE A 68 38.36 -69.01 11.58
N THR A 69 39.38 -69.87 11.65
CA THR A 69 39.32 -71.25 11.21
C THR A 69 39.77 -72.17 12.32
N ASP A 70 39.16 -73.33 12.40
CA ASP A 70 39.53 -74.37 13.35
C ASP A 70 39.53 -75.74 12.64
N ASN A 71 40.17 -76.71 13.23
CA ASN A 71 40.29 -78.08 12.70
C ASN A 71 39.04 -78.96 12.94
N GLN A 72 38.25 -78.61 13.95
CA GLN A 72 37.07 -79.41 14.37
C GLN A 72 35.80 -78.54 14.51
N ASP A 73 35.92 -77.32 15.02
CA ASP A 73 34.79 -76.43 15.27
C ASP A 73 34.48 -75.54 14.05
N SER A 74 33.19 -75.34 13.81
CA SER A 74 32.71 -74.33 12.84
C SER A 74 32.69 -72.92 13.51
N ARG A 75 32.70 -71.89 12.73
CA ARG A 75 32.72 -70.52 13.24
C ARG A 75 31.67 -70.19 14.34
N PRO A 76 30.41 -70.69 14.27
CA PRO A 76 29.42 -70.48 15.33
C PRO A 76 29.72 -71.14 16.67
N GLU A 77 30.63 -72.17 16.69
CA GLU A 77 31.05 -72.91 17.88
C GLU A 77 32.26 -72.30 18.57
N ILE A 78 32.92 -71.32 17.87
CA ILE A 78 34.09 -70.61 18.39
C ILE A 78 33.64 -69.32 19.09
N GLU A 79 33.91 -69.17 20.35
CA GLU A 79 33.69 -67.96 21.10
C GLU A 79 34.80 -66.93 20.78
N VAL A 80 34.43 -65.74 20.32
CA VAL A 80 35.36 -64.65 20.04
C VAL A 80 35.12 -63.52 21.03
N THR A 81 36.16 -63.10 21.73
CA THR A 81 36.15 -62.03 22.72
C THR A 81 37.23 -60.98 22.36
N ALA A 82 37.02 -59.76 22.73
CA ALA A 82 38.00 -58.69 22.70
C ALA A 82 38.40 -58.29 24.10
N ASN A 83 39.69 -58.14 24.36
CA ASN A 83 40.20 -57.79 25.67
C ASN A 83 39.80 -56.37 26.11
N ASP A 84 39.74 -55.44 25.14
CA ASP A 84 39.35 -54.05 25.36
C ASP A 84 38.79 -53.44 24.10
N LEU A 85 37.47 -53.49 23.92
CA LEU A 85 36.78 -52.84 22.81
C LEU A 85 36.86 -51.30 22.87
N SER A 86 37.10 -50.71 24.05
CA SER A 86 37.27 -49.28 24.22
C SER A 86 38.58 -48.72 23.64
N SER A 87 39.53 -49.65 23.30
CA SER A 87 40.75 -49.25 22.57
C SER A 87 40.49 -48.78 21.14
N VAL A 88 39.32 -49.10 20.57
CA VAL A 88 38.87 -48.65 19.26
C VAL A 88 37.88 -47.49 19.44
N ASN A 89 38.31 -46.30 19.07
CA ASN A 89 37.41 -45.14 19.05
C ASN A 89 36.66 -45.07 17.73
N VAL A 90 35.48 -45.65 17.67
CA VAL A 90 34.62 -45.70 16.47
C VAL A 90 34.08 -44.35 16.04
N ASN A 91 34.22 -43.30 16.85
CA ASN A 91 33.86 -41.92 16.51
C ASN A 91 35.06 -41.08 16.05
N GLN A 92 36.15 -41.74 15.64
CA GLN A 92 37.32 -41.06 15.10
C GLN A 92 37.95 -41.96 14.03
N LEU A 93 38.09 -41.39 12.83
CA LEU A 93 38.73 -42.10 11.72
C LEU A 93 40.16 -42.48 12.07
N GLY A 94 40.60 -43.67 11.65
CA GLY A 94 41.94 -44.10 11.89
C GLY A 94 42.08 -45.65 12.02
N THR A 95 43.32 -46.09 12.27
CA THR A 95 43.62 -47.49 12.47
C THR A 95 43.94 -47.75 13.94
N TYR A 96 43.27 -48.69 14.55
CA TYR A 96 43.40 -49.06 15.96
C TYR A 96 43.87 -50.51 16.10
N ASP A 97 44.57 -50.81 17.17
CA ASP A 97 44.96 -52.16 17.52
C ASP A 97 43.92 -52.76 18.48
N LEU A 98 43.35 -53.91 18.11
CA LEU A 98 42.41 -54.67 18.92
C LEU A 98 42.97 -56.06 19.22
N SER A 99 43.13 -56.36 20.51
CA SER A 99 43.52 -57.70 20.96
C SER A 99 42.28 -58.58 21.07
N VAL A 100 42.20 -59.60 20.24
CA VAL A 100 41.09 -60.58 20.21
C VAL A 100 41.56 -61.95 20.66
N ALA A 101 40.69 -62.69 21.29
CA ALA A 101 40.90 -64.11 21.65
C ALA A 101 39.78 -64.96 21.04
N ALA A 102 40.12 -66.10 20.50
CA ALA A 102 39.20 -67.10 19.98
C ALA A 102 39.33 -68.37 20.79
N THR A 103 38.21 -68.87 21.26
CA THR A 103 38.15 -70.08 22.09
C THR A 103 37.22 -71.11 21.44
N ASP A 104 37.70 -72.32 21.21
CA ASP A 104 36.92 -73.42 20.65
C ASP A 104 36.04 -74.11 21.72
N SER A 105 35.26 -75.09 21.31
CA SER A 105 34.38 -75.86 22.18
C SER A 105 35.13 -76.76 23.23
N PHE A 106 36.45 -76.98 22.96
CA PHE A 106 37.34 -77.75 23.84
C PHE A 106 38.18 -76.88 24.80
N SER A 107 37.91 -75.52 24.77
CA SER A 107 38.61 -74.54 25.59
C SER A 107 40.08 -74.28 25.17
N ASN A 108 40.49 -74.63 23.95
CA ASN A 108 41.75 -74.16 23.43
C ASN A 108 41.58 -72.68 22.95
N THR A 109 42.53 -71.84 23.28
CA THR A 109 42.43 -70.38 23.06
C THR A 109 43.64 -69.91 22.26
N ALA A 110 43.39 -69.10 21.22
CA ALA A 110 44.39 -68.32 20.53
C ALA A 110 44.11 -66.86 20.71
N SER A 111 45.16 -66.05 20.80
CA SER A 111 45.03 -64.58 20.88
C SER A 111 45.89 -63.95 19.76
N LYS A 112 45.36 -62.84 19.20
CA LYS A 112 46.03 -62.07 18.11
C LYS A 112 45.64 -60.62 18.21
N VAL A 113 46.57 -59.69 17.92
CA VAL A 113 46.27 -58.31 17.69
C VAL A 113 45.93 -58.14 16.22
N ILE A 114 44.76 -57.61 15.96
CA ILE A 114 44.30 -57.24 14.61
C ILE A 114 44.20 -55.73 14.49
N LYS A 115 44.25 -55.21 13.25
CA LYS A 115 43.98 -53.83 12.96
C LYS A 115 42.48 -53.61 12.73
N VAL A 116 41.92 -52.57 13.34
CA VAL A 116 40.56 -52.12 13.08
C VAL A 116 40.66 -50.72 12.41
N ASP A 117 40.25 -50.64 11.18
CA ASP A 117 40.18 -49.35 10.46
C ASP A 117 38.78 -48.80 10.61
N VAL A 118 38.67 -47.68 11.29
CA VAL A 118 37.45 -46.88 11.33
C VAL A 118 37.46 -45.99 10.11
N VAL A 119 36.54 -46.25 9.20
CA VAL A 119 36.43 -45.60 7.91
C VAL A 119 35.12 -44.85 7.79
N ASP A 120 35.09 -43.81 6.97
CA ASP A 120 33.90 -43.17 6.56
C ASP A 120 33.49 -43.72 5.17
N ASP A 121 32.40 -44.42 5.12
CA ASP A 121 31.82 -45.10 3.96
C ASP A 121 30.37 -44.63 3.67
N GLU A 122 29.86 -43.63 4.42
CA GLU A 122 28.59 -42.99 4.11
C GLU A 122 28.78 -41.79 3.22
N ALA A 123 27.94 -41.66 2.21
CA ALA A 123 27.93 -40.47 1.38
C ALA A 123 27.07 -39.36 2.02
N PRO A 124 27.41 -38.09 1.79
CA PRO A 124 26.64 -36.95 2.29
C PRO A 124 25.16 -37.01 1.90
N LYS A 125 24.30 -36.46 2.75
CA LYS A 125 22.84 -36.45 2.57
C LYS A 125 22.35 -35.05 2.25
N PHE A 126 21.64 -34.88 1.12
CA PHE A 126 20.99 -33.63 0.76
C PHE A 126 19.77 -33.35 1.61
N LYS A 127 19.59 -32.08 1.94
CA LYS A 127 18.43 -31.53 2.62
C LYS A 127 17.91 -30.30 1.90
N VAL A 128 16.61 -30.25 1.60
CA VAL A 128 15.97 -29.08 1.01
C VAL A 128 15.64 -28.09 2.12
N ALA A 129 16.04 -26.83 1.95
CA ALA A 129 15.63 -25.73 2.81
C ALA A 129 14.20 -25.32 2.45
N GLY A 130 13.24 -25.50 3.37
CA GLY A 130 11.84 -25.18 3.15
C GLY A 130 10.92 -26.41 3.11
N VAL A 131 9.67 -26.20 2.71
CA VAL A 131 8.59 -27.20 2.81
C VAL A 131 8.88 -28.43 1.96
N GLU A 132 8.96 -29.57 2.62
CA GLU A 132 9.08 -30.90 1.96
C GLU A 132 7.75 -31.30 1.30
N THR A 133 7.51 -30.85 0.08
CA THR A 133 6.48 -31.45 -0.78
C THR A 133 7.12 -31.98 -2.05
N GLY A 134 7.65 -33.20 -1.96
CA GLY A 134 8.33 -33.86 -3.07
C GLY A 134 9.71 -33.23 -3.37
N TYR A 135 10.31 -33.65 -4.49
CA TYR A 135 11.64 -33.20 -4.92
C TYR A 135 11.62 -31.86 -5.68
N VAL A 136 10.57 -31.04 -5.49
CA VAL A 136 10.42 -29.74 -6.15
C VAL A 136 10.80 -28.65 -5.15
N VAL A 137 11.85 -27.90 -5.50
CA VAL A 137 12.35 -26.75 -4.75
C VAL A 137 11.68 -25.49 -5.29
N GLN A 138 10.91 -24.80 -4.46
CA GLN A 138 10.31 -23.52 -4.84
C GLN A 138 11.35 -22.40 -4.74
N VAL A 139 11.49 -21.63 -5.81
CA VAL A 139 12.46 -20.54 -5.93
C VAL A 139 11.72 -19.27 -6.32
N PRO A 140 11.86 -18.18 -5.54
CA PRO A 140 11.27 -16.92 -5.95
C PRO A 140 11.96 -16.39 -7.20
N ILE A 141 11.17 -15.83 -8.12
CA ILE A 141 11.72 -15.13 -9.29
C ILE A 141 12.64 -13.99 -8.83
N ASN A 142 13.75 -13.80 -9.51
CA ASN A 142 14.84 -12.89 -9.09
C ASN A 142 15.44 -13.18 -7.69
N GLY A 143 15.18 -14.37 -7.15
CA GLY A 143 15.78 -14.84 -5.90
C GLY A 143 17.27 -15.16 -6.02
N SER A 144 17.85 -15.76 -4.99
CA SER A 144 19.26 -16.17 -5.02
C SER A 144 19.51 -17.18 -6.15
N GLN A 145 20.60 -17.00 -6.88
CA GLN A 145 21.10 -17.99 -7.84
C GLN A 145 22.00 -19.04 -7.19
N ASP A 146 22.38 -18.80 -5.92
CA ASP A 146 23.16 -19.75 -5.14
C ASP A 146 22.28 -20.90 -4.67
N ILE A 147 22.54 -22.10 -5.20
CA ILE A 147 21.81 -23.33 -4.91
C ILE A 147 21.87 -23.67 -3.41
N SER A 148 22.97 -23.32 -2.72
CA SER A 148 23.11 -23.56 -1.28
C SER A 148 22.06 -22.82 -0.42
N SER A 149 21.44 -21.77 -0.98
CA SER A 149 20.30 -21.08 -0.36
C SER A 149 19.04 -21.95 -0.27
N TYR A 150 18.94 -23.00 -1.08
CA TYR A 150 17.76 -23.85 -1.23
C TYR A 150 18.03 -25.31 -0.86
N VAL A 151 19.22 -25.80 -1.14
CA VAL A 151 19.62 -27.19 -0.88
C VAL A 151 20.92 -27.19 -0.10
N THR A 152 20.92 -27.86 1.04
CA THR A 152 22.10 -28.07 1.88
C THR A 152 22.50 -29.56 1.86
N ALA A 153 23.71 -29.83 2.28
CA ALA A 153 24.18 -31.21 2.42
C ALA A 153 24.93 -31.38 3.76
N SER A 154 24.75 -32.51 4.38
CA SER A 154 25.44 -32.85 5.63
C SER A 154 25.93 -34.28 5.59
N ASP A 155 27.04 -34.50 6.22
CA ASP A 155 27.70 -35.78 6.38
C ASP A 155 27.87 -36.14 7.85
N ASN A 156 27.98 -37.46 8.15
CA ASN A 156 28.10 -37.95 9.52
C ASN A 156 29.50 -37.71 10.14
N VAL A 157 30.53 -37.53 9.32
CA VAL A 157 31.92 -37.27 9.74
C VAL A 157 32.28 -35.80 9.54
N ASP A 158 32.04 -35.26 8.33
CA ASP A 158 32.47 -33.92 7.93
C ASP A 158 31.50 -32.83 8.36
N GLY A 159 30.26 -33.20 8.78
CA GLY A 159 29.25 -32.25 9.20
C GLY A 159 28.62 -31.50 8.02
N ASP A 160 28.65 -30.17 8.02
CA ASP A 160 28.09 -29.35 6.93
C ASP A 160 29.03 -29.32 5.72
N VAL A 161 28.64 -30.00 4.65
CA VAL A 161 29.33 -30.07 3.37
C VAL A 161 28.63 -29.29 2.25
N SER A 162 27.62 -28.44 2.62
CA SER A 162 26.89 -27.59 1.67
C SER A 162 27.79 -26.73 0.77
N PRO A 163 28.93 -26.16 1.24
CA PRO A 163 29.83 -25.40 0.39
C PRO A 163 30.51 -26.20 -0.74
N PHE A 164 30.45 -27.53 -0.70
CA PHE A 164 31.04 -28.43 -1.68
C PHE A 164 30.00 -29.00 -2.64
N ILE A 165 28.76 -28.49 -2.63
CA ILE A 165 27.74 -28.87 -3.61
C ILE A 165 28.14 -28.30 -4.98
N GLU A 166 28.30 -29.19 -5.95
CA GLU A 166 28.51 -28.87 -7.37
C GLU A 166 27.21 -29.08 -8.14
N SER A 167 26.99 -28.28 -9.17
CA SER A 167 25.84 -28.39 -10.04
C SER A 167 26.27 -28.53 -11.50
N ASN A 168 25.52 -29.28 -12.31
CA ASN A 168 25.78 -29.45 -13.74
C ASN A 168 25.44 -28.20 -14.56
N GLN A 169 24.67 -27.24 -14.00
CA GLN A 169 24.31 -25.97 -14.61
C GLN A 169 23.97 -24.95 -13.56
N GLU A 170 24.01 -23.66 -13.91
CA GLU A 170 23.58 -22.57 -13.04
C GLU A 170 22.04 -22.51 -12.92
N LEU A 171 21.55 -22.08 -11.75
CA LEU A 171 20.13 -21.82 -11.51
C LEU A 171 19.79 -20.43 -12.08
N ASP A 172 18.96 -20.36 -13.13
CA ASP A 172 18.44 -19.10 -13.68
C ASP A 172 17.15 -18.70 -12.95
N THR A 173 17.27 -17.79 -12.02
CA THR A 173 16.12 -17.25 -11.27
C THR A 173 15.42 -16.10 -11.98
N THR A 174 15.93 -15.63 -13.12
CA THR A 174 15.36 -14.46 -13.84
C THR A 174 14.15 -14.82 -14.70
N LYS A 175 13.90 -16.12 -14.90
CA LYS A 175 12.79 -16.61 -15.72
C LYS A 175 11.96 -17.61 -14.95
N ALA A 176 10.66 -17.35 -14.90
CA ALA A 176 9.71 -18.33 -14.37
C ALA A 176 9.74 -19.63 -15.18
N GLY A 177 9.67 -20.75 -14.50
CA GLY A 177 9.65 -22.06 -15.13
C GLY A 177 10.31 -23.14 -14.28
N ILE A 178 10.41 -24.33 -14.85
CA ILE A 178 10.99 -25.52 -14.21
C ILE A 178 12.40 -25.76 -14.77
N GLN A 179 13.35 -26.02 -13.87
CA GLN A 179 14.74 -26.34 -14.18
C GLN A 179 15.15 -27.59 -13.42
N ASP A 180 15.51 -28.66 -14.13
CA ASP A 180 16.05 -29.87 -13.52
C ASP A 180 17.58 -29.75 -13.46
N ILE A 181 18.12 -29.67 -12.24
CA ILE A 181 19.55 -29.48 -11.99
C ILE A 181 20.07 -30.69 -11.23
N LYS A 182 21.10 -31.33 -11.79
CA LYS A 182 21.82 -32.42 -11.13
C LYS A 182 22.85 -31.80 -10.18
N LEU A 183 22.71 -32.13 -8.87
CA LEU A 183 23.65 -31.76 -7.84
C LEU A 183 24.53 -32.96 -7.49
N SER A 184 25.78 -32.69 -7.17
CA SER A 184 26.75 -33.64 -6.65
C SER A 184 27.42 -33.05 -5.42
N VAL A 185 27.68 -33.88 -4.42
CA VAL A 185 28.44 -33.49 -3.24
C VAL A 185 29.35 -34.63 -2.85
N THR A 186 30.60 -34.31 -2.51
CA THR A 186 31.64 -35.28 -2.11
C THR A 186 32.17 -34.88 -0.74
N ASP A 187 32.29 -35.86 0.19
CA ASP A 187 32.92 -35.66 1.47
C ASP A 187 34.46 -35.71 1.38
N SER A 188 35.15 -35.55 2.51
CA SER A 188 36.61 -35.61 2.59
C SER A 188 37.16 -37.04 2.40
N SER A 189 36.34 -38.06 2.59
CA SER A 189 36.65 -39.47 2.43
C SER A 189 36.51 -39.95 0.96
N GLY A 190 35.83 -39.15 0.13
CA GLY A 190 35.63 -39.43 -1.30
C GLY A 190 34.28 -40.11 -1.59
N ASN A 191 33.38 -40.21 -0.63
CA ASN A 191 32.05 -40.74 -0.90
C ASN A 191 31.20 -39.66 -1.58
N VAL A 192 30.46 -40.05 -2.61
CA VAL A 192 29.73 -39.11 -3.49
C VAL A 192 28.25 -39.41 -3.45
N ASN A 193 27.44 -38.34 -3.29
CA ASN A 193 26.00 -38.40 -3.51
C ASN A 193 25.61 -37.50 -4.69
N GLU A 194 24.86 -38.04 -5.62
CA GLU A 194 24.35 -37.35 -6.79
C GLU A 194 22.82 -37.43 -6.82
N LYS A 195 22.15 -36.29 -7.05
CA LYS A 195 20.69 -36.25 -7.14
C LYS A 195 20.24 -35.12 -8.07
N THR A 196 19.20 -35.37 -8.85
CA THR A 196 18.52 -34.34 -9.62
C THR A 196 17.41 -33.71 -8.80
N PHE A 197 17.42 -32.38 -8.71
CA PHE A 197 16.38 -31.56 -8.09
C PHE A 197 15.65 -30.78 -9.15
N THR A 198 14.34 -30.66 -8.99
CA THR A 198 13.49 -29.83 -9.83
C THR A 198 13.29 -28.48 -9.14
N PHE A 199 13.86 -27.41 -9.70
CA PHE A 199 13.69 -26.05 -9.22
C PHE A 199 12.53 -25.40 -9.99
N ALA A 200 11.47 -24.99 -9.28
CA ALA A 200 10.33 -24.28 -9.82
C ALA A 200 10.47 -22.79 -9.50
N VAL A 201 10.91 -22.02 -10.48
CA VAL A 201 11.04 -20.56 -10.36
C VAL A 201 9.68 -19.93 -10.65
N SER A 202 9.14 -19.22 -9.67
CA SER A 202 7.86 -18.55 -9.80
C SER A 202 7.81 -17.30 -8.91
N ASP A 203 6.84 -16.45 -9.17
CA ASP A 203 6.49 -15.40 -8.24
C ASP A 203 5.85 -16.02 -6.99
N LEU A 204 6.44 -15.77 -5.84
CA LEU A 204 5.99 -16.25 -4.53
C LEU A 204 5.61 -15.08 -3.60
N THR A 205 5.67 -13.83 -4.10
CA THR A 205 5.32 -12.64 -3.35
C THR A 205 3.83 -12.36 -3.51
N ALA A 206 3.19 -11.98 -2.43
CA ALA A 206 1.79 -11.58 -2.49
C ALA A 206 1.69 -10.08 -2.76
N PRO A 207 0.61 -9.62 -3.44
CA PRO A 207 0.37 -8.21 -3.67
C PRO A 207 0.39 -7.38 -2.39
N VAL A 208 0.87 -6.13 -2.50
CA VAL A 208 0.82 -5.15 -1.41
C VAL A 208 -0.45 -4.32 -1.56
N VAL A 209 -1.34 -4.42 -0.56
CA VAL A 209 -2.58 -3.65 -0.49
C VAL A 209 -2.37 -2.43 0.40
N THR A 210 -2.77 -1.26 -0.10
CA THR A 210 -2.73 0.01 0.62
C THR A 210 -4.14 0.57 0.74
N LEU A 211 -4.55 0.91 1.96
CA LEU A 211 -5.83 1.53 2.25
C LEU A 211 -5.67 3.06 2.39
N SER A 212 -6.59 3.82 1.80
CA SER A 212 -6.62 5.29 1.92
C SER A 212 -6.99 5.77 3.32
N GLN A 213 -7.80 4.96 4.04
CA GLN A 213 -8.24 5.28 5.40
C GLN A 213 -8.38 4.00 6.20
N GLY A 214 -7.95 3.29 6.79
CA GLY A 214 -8.20 2.06 7.55
C GLY A 214 -9.35 1.20 7.03
N ASN A 215 -9.75 0.23 7.83
CA ASN A 215 -10.77 -0.76 7.45
C ASN A 215 -12.20 -0.32 7.75
N ASP A 216 -12.39 0.61 8.69
CA ASP A 216 -13.71 1.12 9.08
C ASP A 216 -13.91 2.49 8.42
N ILE A 217 -14.78 2.55 7.46
CA ILE A 217 -14.95 3.66 6.53
C ILE A 217 -16.35 4.23 6.68
N VAL A 218 -16.44 5.55 6.82
CA VAL A 218 -17.73 6.25 6.72
C VAL A 218 -17.86 6.81 5.33
N ILE A 219 -18.99 6.54 4.67
CA ILE A 219 -19.33 7.05 3.35
C ILE A 219 -20.64 7.85 3.42
N ASP A 220 -20.73 8.85 2.55
CA ASP A 220 -21.89 9.71 2.50
C ASP A 220 -23.08 8.99 1.87
N TYR A 221 -24.29 9.30 2.36
CA TYR A 221 -25.54 8.77 1.87
C TYR A 221 -25.73 9.05 0.38
N GLY A 222 -26.07 7.99 -0.40
CA GLY A 222 -26.32 8.11 -1.82
C GLY A 222 -25.10 8.39 -2.70
N SER A 223 -23.89 8.43 -2.12
CA SER A 223 -22.65 8.62 -2.88
C SER A 223 -22.36 7.43 -3.78
N GLU A 224 -21.64 7.63 -4.86
CA GLU A 224 -21.17 6.55 -5.74
C GLU A 224 -20.06 5.75 -5.05
N PHE A 225 -20.30 4.43 -4.88
CA PHE A 225 -19.28 3.53 -4.35
C PHE A 225 -18.27 3.15 -5.44
N LYS A 226 -16.99 3.44 -5.19
CA LYS A 226 -15.87 3.03 -6.05
C LYS A 226 -14.75 2.49 -5.17
N LEU A 227 -14.39 1.21 -5.36
CA LEU A 227 -13.36 0.55 -4.54
C LEU A 227 -12.01 1.29 -4.59
N GLU A 228 -11.63 1.82 -5.75
CA GLU A 228 -10.37 2.54 -5.98
C GLU A 228 -10.19 3.79 -5.10
N ASN A 229 -11.28 4.32 -4.52
CA ASN A 229 -11.21 5.42 -3.57
C ASN A 229 -10.70 4.98 -2.18
N PHE A 230 -10.76 3.69 -1.89
CA PHE A 230 -10.49 3.13 -0.56
C PHE A 230 -9.29 2.20 -0.53
N LEU A 231 -9.02 1.50 -1.65
CA LEU A 231 -8.00 0.48 -1.76
C LEU A 231 -7.22 0.63 -3.06
N THR A 232 -5.91 0.58 -2.94
CA THR A 232 -4.99 0.40 -4.07
C THR A 232 -4.12 -0.82 -3.82
N ALA A 233 -3.71 -1.50 -4.86
CA ALA A 233 -2.85 -2.66 -4.74
C ALA A 233 -1.79 -2.66 -5.84
N THR A 234 -0.61 -3.14 -5.49
CA THR A 234 0.52 -3.28 -6.41
C THR A 234 1.24 -4.59 -6.13
N ASP A 235 1.89 -5.11 -7.12
CA ASP A 235 2.78 -6.25 -7.03
C ASP A 235 4.10 -5.92 -7.71
N ASP A 236 5.18 -6.57 -7.30
CA ASP A 236 6.53 -6.28 -7.79
C ASP A 236 6.85 -6.97 -9.13
N GLN A 237 6.08 -7.99 -9.51
CA GLN A 237 6.32 -8.79 -10.72
C GLN A 237 5.20 -8.68 -11.75
N SER A 238 3.96 -8.45 -11.35
CA SER A 238 2.81 -8.60 -12.22
C SER A 238 1.67 -7.62 -11.94
N ALA A 239 0.66 -7.61 -12.82
CA ALA A 239 -0.56 -6.87 -12.59
C ALA A 239 -1.44 -7.58 -11.55
N VAL A 240 -2.13 -6.79 -10.72
CA VAL A 240 -3.05 -7.32 -9.71
C VAL A 240 -4.50 -7.25 -10.16
N THR A 241 -5.31 -8.19 -9.68
CA THR A 241 -6.75 -8.25 -9.91
C THR A 241 -7.49 -8.25 -8.58
N ASN A 242 -8.45 -7.35 -8.43
CA ASN A 242 -9.32 -7.28 -7.26
C ASN A 242 -10.67 -7.96 -7.56
N THR A 243 -11.06 -8.90 -6.71
CA THR A 243 -12.38 -9.50 -6.71
C THR A 243 -13.11 -9.15 -5.42
N VAL A 244 -14.29 -8.55 -5.53
CA VAL A 244 -15.09 -8.11 -4.37
C VAL A 244 -16.17 -9.13 -4.06
N THR A 245 -16.28 -9.52 -2.81
CA THR A 245 -17.38 -10.30 -2.26
C THR A 245 -18.14 -9.45 -1.25
N GLY A 246 -19.46 -9.35 -1.42
CA GLY A 246 -20.32 -8.44 -0.69
C GLY A 246 -20.70 -7.23 -1.53
N GLU A 247 -21.61 -6.43 -1.02
CA GLU A 247 -22.14 -5.22 -1.67
C GLU A 247 -22.23 -4.09 -0.64
N VAL A 248 -22.08 -2.85 -1.12
CA VAL A 248 -22.29 -1.64 -0.32
C VAL A 248 -23.47 -0.87 -0.90
N ASP A 249 -24.57 -0.85 -0.15
CA ASP A 249 -25.72 0.00 -0.47
C ASP A 249 -25.54 1.35 0.23
N THR A 250 -25.19 2.37 -0.54
CA THR A 250 -24.94 3.72 -0.04
C THR A 250 -26.21 4.46 0.44
N LYS A 251 -27.40 3.84 0.31
CA LYS A 251 -28.67 4.36 0.84
C LYS A 251 -29.12 3.67 2.13
N LYS A 252 -28.35 2.70 2.62
CA LYS A 252 -28.66 1.94 3.83
C LYS A 252 -27.86 2.46 5.02
N GLU A 253 -28.46 3.36 5.79
CA GLU A 253 -27.82 3.98 6.95
C GLU A 253 -27.79 3.09 8.19
N ASN A 254 -26.88 3.42 9.12
CA ASN A 254 -26.79 2.90 10.49
C ASN A 254 -26.53 1.38 10.59
N GLU A 255 -26.13 0.72 9.51
CA GLU A 255 -25.64 -0.65 9.53
C GLU A 255 -24.20 -0.69 9.02
N VAL A 256 -23.41 -1.59 9.59
CA VAL A 256 -22.06 -1.89 9.07
C VAL A 256 -22.22 -2.88 7.93
N GLN A 257 -21.82 -2.46 6.76
CA GLN A 257 -21.81 -3.28 5.55
C GLN A 257 -20.39 -3.72 5.27
N THR A 258 -20.16 -5.01 5.20
CA THR A 258 -18.81 -5.57 5.07
C THR A 258 -18.62 -6.15 3.68
N ILE A 259 -17.51 -5.79 3.06
CA ILE A 259 -17.03 -6.47 1.85
C ILE A 259 -15.67 -7.11 2.12
N THR A 260 -15.38 -8.18 1.40
CA THR A 260 -14.05 -8.78 1.34
C THR A 260 -13.50 -8.61 -0.06
N VAL A 261 -12.31 -8.06 -0.15
CA VAL A 261 -11.57 -7.90 -1.40
C VAL A 261 -10.47 -8.94 -1.44
N SER A 262 -10.53 -9.83 -2.43
CA SER A 262 -9.45 -10.74 -2.78
C SER A 262 -8.61 -10.06 -3.84
N THR A 263 -7.36 -9.74 -3.49
CA THR A 263 -6.36 -9.16 -4.38
C THR A 263 -5.40 -10.25 -4.78
N GLN A 264 -5.35 -10.59 -6.06
CA GLN A 264 -4.47 -11.62 -6.61
C GLN A 264 -3.56 -11.05 -7.69
N ASP A 265 -2.32 -11.55 -7.74
CA ASP A 265 -1.40 -11.38 -8.86
C ASP A 265 -1.66 -12.41 -9.98
N GLU A 266 -0.82 -12.42 -11.03
CA GLU A 266 -0.90 -13.40 -12.11
C GLU A 266 -0.46 -14.82 -11.66
N ALA A 267 0.42 -14.91 -10.66
CA ALA A 267 0.88 -16.17 -10.08
C ALA A 267 -0.13 -16.79 -9.09
N LYS A 268 -1.21 -16.07 -8.77
CA LYS A 268 -2.26 -16.45 -7.83
C LYS A 268 -1.86 -16.34 -6.36
N ASN A 269 -0.82 -15.56 -6.04
CA ASN A 269 -0.61 -15.16 -4.67
C ASN A 269 -1.73 -14.19 -4.27
N GLU A 270 -2.30 -14.36 -3.09
CA GLU A 270 -3.55 -13.70 -2.68
C GLU A 270 -3.41 -12.97 -1.36
N VAL A 271 -4.02 -11.79 -1.30
CA VAL A 271 -4.27 -11.04 -0.06
C VAL A 271 -5.77 -10.79 0.09
N LEU A 272 -6.32 -11.19 1.22
CA LEU A 272 -7.71 -10.91 1.57
C LEU A 272 -7.79 -9.68 2.48
N THR A 273 -8.55 -8.68 2.04
CA THR A 273 -8.77 -7.44 2.79
C THR A 273 -10.25 -7.28 3.09
N THR A 274 -10.59 -7.10 4.37
CA THR A 274 -11.97 -6.85 4.79
C THR A 274 -12.14 -5.36 5.06
N LEU A 275 -13.17 -4.76 4.45
CA LEU A 275 -13.56 -3.36 4.62
C LEU A 275 -14.98 -3.27 5.19
N ASN A 276 -15.18 -2.42 6.18
CA ASN A 276 -16.44 -2.16 6.83
C ASN A 276 -16.91 -0.76 6.48
N PHE A 277 -18.09 -0.64 5.91
CA PHE A 277 -18.68 0.63 5.52
C PHE A 277 -19.85 0.97 6.40
N THR A 278 -19.86 2.18 6.92
CA THR A 278 -21.03 2.77 7.60
C THR A 278 -21.50 3.94 6.78
N VAL A 279 -22.73 3.87 6.30
CA VAL A 279 -23.37 4.95 5.57
C VAL A 279 -23.91 5.97 6.57
N LYS A 280 -23.56 7.24 6.37
CA LYS A 280 -24.09 8.37 7.12
C LYS A 280 -24.31 9.51 6.16
N ASP A 281 -25.33 10.30 6.44
CA ASP A 281 -25.50 11.58 5.81
C ASP A 281 -24.57 12.58 6.48
N ILE A 282 -23.53 12.99 5.75
CA ILE A 282 -22.47 13.88 6.24
C ILE A 282 -22.29 15.13 5.38
N SER A 283 -23.03 15.22 4.28
CA SER A 283 -23.01 16.37 3.36
C SER A 283 -24.23 17.24 3.63
N GLY A 284 -24.04 18.56 3.73
CA GLY A 284 -25.16 19.48 3.80
C GLY A 284 -25.75 19.81 2.44
N PRO A 285 -26.98 20.34 2.40
CA PRO A 285 -27.67 20.64 1.16
C PRO A 285 -26.88 21.55 0.21
N GLN A 286 -26.91 21.27 -1.08
CA GLN A 286 -26.32 22.15 -2.10
C GLN A 286 -27.26 23.31 -2.42
N VAL A 287 -26.84 24.54 -2.08
CA VAL A 287 -27.59 25.77 -2.36
C VAL A 287 -27.19 26.35 -3.71
N ASN A 288 -28.14 26.49 -4.60
CA ASN A 288 -27.95 27.06 -5.93
C ASN A 288 -28.58 28.46 -6.00
N LEU A 289 -27.78 29.46 -6.35
CA LEU A 289 -28.22 30.84 -6.60
C LEU A 289 -28.17 31.11 -8.09
N SER A 290 -29.08 31.97 -8.60
CA SER A 290 -29.10 32.42 -10.00
C SER A 290 -27.87 33.27 -10.36
N THR A 291 -27.28 33.92 -9.38
CA THR A 291 -26.02 34.68 -9.48
C THR A 291 -25.35 34.76 -8.10
N ASN A 292 -24.07 35.01 -8.06
CA ASN A 292 -23.31 35.24 -6.82
C ASN A 292 -23.03 36.72 -6.52
N ALA A 293 -23.43 37.65 -7.44
CA ALA A 293 -23.24 39.07 -7.24
C ALA A 293 -24.34 39.89 -7.94
N VAL A 294 -24.78 40.95 -7.27
CA VAL A 294 -25.77 41.90 -7.80
C VAL A 294 -25.45 43.34 -7.40
N GLU A 295 -25.97 44.27 -8.16
CA GLU A 295 -25.88 45.70 -7.83
C GLU A 295 -27.29 46.28 -7.52
N VAL A 296 -27.38 47.10 -6.47
CA VAL A 296 -28.64 47.68 -6.00
C VAL A 296 -28.43 49.16 -5.76
N ILE A 297 -29.39 49.97 -6.21
CA ILE A 297 -29.36 51.42 -5.99
C ILE A 297 -29.66 51.67 -4.52
N LYS A 298 -28.97 52.61 -3.89
CA LYS A 298 -29.19 53.02 -2.53
C LYS A 298 -30.64 53.41 -2.29
N GLY A 299 -31.29 52.79 -1.32
CA GLY A 299 -32.66 53.04 -0.91
C GLY A 299 -33.70 52.24 -1.70
N ASP A 300 -33.33 51.53 -2.77
CA ASP A 300 -34.25 50.65 -3.48
C ASP A 300 -34.62 49.43 -2.63
N ALA A 301 -35.83 48.94 -2.85
CA ALA A 301 -36.26 47.68 -2.27
C ALA A 301 -35.45 46.53 -2.85
N PHE A 302 -34.98 45.65 -1.98
CA PHE A 302 -34.21 44.48 -2.33
C PHE A 302 -34.83 43.22 -1.77
N ASP A 303 -35.21 42.26 -2.65
CA ASP A 303 -35.72 40.97 -2.19
C ASP A 303 -34.67 39.87 -2.56
N PRO A 304 -33.96 39.35 -1.59
CA PRO A 304 -32.99 38.31 -1.85
C PRO A 304 -33.60 36.94 -2.26
N ARG A 305 -34.87 36.69 -2.01
CA ARG A 305 -35.54 35.42 -2.35
C ARG A 305 -35.52 35.12 -3.84
N GLN A 306 -35.56 36.18 -4.68
CA GLN A 306 -35.57 36.07 -6.13
C GLN A 306 -34.28 35.41 -6.71
N TYR A 307 -33.21 35.36 -5.95
CA TYR A 307 -31.92 34.79 -6.36
C TYR A 307 -31.72 33.33 -5.91
N LEU A 308 -32.55 32.82 -5.02
CA LEU A 308 -32.55 31.43 -4.61
C LEU A 308 -33.22 30.60 -5.70
N VAL A 309 -32.49 29.64 -6.28
CA VAL A 309 -33.00 28.67 -7.27
C VAL A 309 -33.45 27.39 -6.61
N SER A 310 -32.55 26.79 -5.81
CA SER A 310 -32.85 25.54 -5.10
C SER A 310 -31.86 25.31 -3.96
N ALA A 311 -32.29 24.48 -3.01
CA ALA A 311 -31.40 23.82 -2.04
C ALA A 311 -31.76 22.34 -2.06
N ILE A 312 -30.81 21.50 -2.52
CA ILE A 312 -31.05 20.07 -2.70
C ILE A 312 -30.05 19.29 -1.87
N ASP A 313 -30.58 18.37 -1.11
CA ASP A 313 -29.81 17.45 -0.28
C ASP A 313 -29.78 16.04 -0.90
N ASN A 314 -28.72 15.30 -0.67
CA ASN A 314 -28.55 13.94 -1.22
C ASN A 314 -29.52 12.92 -0.59
N LYS A 315 -29.94 13.16 0.67
CA LYS A 315 -30.85 12.31 1.42
C LYS A 315 -32.26 12.89 1.53
N ASP A 316 -32.36 14.15 1.95
CA ASP A 316 -33.63 14.81 2.23
C ASP A 316 -34.32 15.36 0.97
N GLY A 317 -33.60 15.40 -0.15
CA GLY A 317 -34.11 15.91 -1.41
C GLY A 317 -34.25 17.42 -1.43
N ASP A 318 -35.40 17.95 -1.87
CA ASP A 318 -35.63 19.38 -1.98
C ASP A 318 -35.98 20.01 -0.61
N VAL A 319 -35.01 20.75 -0.07
CA VAL A 319 -35.12 21.50 1.20
C VAL A 319 -35.12 23.01 0.97
N THR A 320 -35.41 23.47 -0.25
CA THR A 320 -35.44 24.91 -0.64
C THR A 320 -36.34 25.72 0.27
N GLY A 321 -37.47 25.15 0.73
CA GLY A 321 -38.39 25.80 1.63
C GLY A 321 -37.82 26.08 3.04
N ASN A 322 -36.75 25.40 3.42
CA ASN A 322 -36.12 25.51 4.74
C ASN A 322 -34.96 26.53 4.76
N VAL A 323 -34.64 27.16 3.62
CA VAL A 323 -33.55 28.14 3.54
C VAL A 323 -33.88 29.37 4.34
N VAL A 324 -33.09 29.68 5.33
CA VAL A 324 -33.10 30.93 6.04
C VAL A 324 -32.27 31.98 5.29
N ILE A 325 -32.93 33.05 4.88
CA ILE A 325 -32.29 34.07 4.04
C ILE A 325 -32.06 35.32 4.90
N GLY A 326 -30.80 35.75 4.92
CA GLY A 326 -30.42 37.02 5.55
C GLY A 326 -30.98 38.20 4.80
N ASN A 327 -30.93 39.36 5.40
CA ASN A 327 -31.34 40.63 4.80
C ASN A 327 -30.20 41.66 4.87
N ILE A 328 -30.26 42.68 4.00
CA ILE A 328 -29.30 43.78 4.01
C ILE A 328 -30.03 45.13 4.10
N ASP A 329 -29.35 46.11 4.68
CA ASP A 329 -29.76 47.50 4.60
C ASP A 329 -29.27 48.13 3.30
N THR A 330 -30.19 48.54 2.39
CA THR A 330 -29.90 49.30 1.20
C THR A 330 -29.79 50.81 1.43
N GLY A 331 -30.06 51.27 2.63
CA GLY A 331 -29.99 52.70 2.99
C GLY A 331 -28.57 53.29 3.06
N SER A 332 -27.54 52.42 3.05
CA SER A 332 -26.14 52.83 3.02
C SER A 332 -25.40 52.15 1.84
N THR A 333 -24.51 52.91 1.18
CA THR A 333 -23.70 52.39 0.08
C THR A 333 -22.56 51.47 0.57
N GLY A 334 -22.07 50.64 -0.31
CA GLY A 334 -20.92 49.73 -0.06
C GLY A 334 -21.23 48.29 -0.36
N ASP A 335 -20.20 47.45 -0.19
CA ASP A 335 -20.30 46.02 -0.44
C ASP A 335 -20.97 45.37 0.79
N LYS A 336 -21.96 44.54 0.53
CA LYS A 336 -22.77 43.81 1.53
C LYS A 336 -22.89 42.36 1.09
N ALA A 337 -23.30 41.51 1.99
CA ALA A 337 -23.51 40.09 1.74
C ALA A 337 -24.83 39.61 2.32
N VAL A 338 -25.59 38.87 1.54
CA VAL A 338 -26.76 38.10 1.99
C VAL A 338 -26.34 36.67 2.12
N THR A 339 -26.63 36.07 3.28
CA THR A 339 -26.40 34.64 3.54
C THR A 339 -27.71 33.86 3.33
N TYR A 340 -27.56 32.67 2.74
CA TYR A 340 -28.60 31.67 2.59
C TYR A 340 -28.12 30.44 3.39
N THR A 341 -28.78 30.18 4.51
CA THR A 341 -28.41 29.13 5.43
C THR A 341 -29.47 28.05 5.41
N VAL A 342 -29.08 26.81 5.28
CA VAL A 342 -29.97 25.65 5.31
C VAL A 342 -29.31 24.52 6.02
N SER A 343 -30.06 23.73 6.77
CA SER A 343 -29.59 22.45 7.31
C SER A 343 -30.55 21.34 6.90
N ASP A 344 -29.96 20.15 6.70
CA ASP A 344 -30.71 18.91 6.50
C ASP A 344 -31.27 18.35 7.83
N SER A 345 -31.92 17.19 7.75
CA SER A 345 -32.44 16.46 8.90
C SER A 345 -31.35 15.81 9.76
N SER A 346 -30.18 15.61 9.22
CA SER A 346 -29.00 15.03 9.90
C SER A 346 -28.19 16.08 10.66
N GLY A 347 -28.47 17.38 10.43
CA GLY A 347 -27.83 18.52 11.09
C GLY A 347 -26.65 19.10 10.31
N ASN A 348 -26.37 18.62 9.09
CA ASN A 348 -25.34 19.22 8.24
C ASN A 348 -25.85 20.55 7.69
N GLN A 349 -25.01 21.57 7.74
CA GLN A 349 -25.40 22.95 7.39
C GLN A 349 -24.57 23.46 6.21
N THR A 350 -25.26 24.13 5.28
CA THR A 350 -24.65 24.89 4.19
C THR A 350 -24.99 26.36 4.29
N VAL A 351 -24.00 27.21 4.00
CA VAL A 351 -24.16 28.66 3.89
C VAL A 351 -23.67 29.11 2.52
N ALA A 352 -24.57 29.61 1.68
CA ALA A 352 -24.23 30.28 0.44
C ALA A 352 -24.31 31.80 0.61
N THR A 353 -23.57 32.55 -0.21
CA THR A 353 -23.45 34.00 -0.10
C THR A 353 -23.73 34.65 -1.44
N LEU A 354 -24.62 35.66 -1.42
CA LEU A 354 -24.83 36.61 -2.54
C LEU A 354 -24.15 37.94 -2.18
N ASN A 355 -23.20 38.38 -2.98
CA ASN A 355 -22.54 39.67 -2.85
C ASN A 355 -23.43 40.76 -3.41
N VAL A 356 -23.69 41.81 -2.65
CA VAL A 356 -24.56 42.91 -3.06
C VAL A 356 -23.80 44.23 -2.96
N LYS A 357 -23.59 44.88 -4.08
CA LYS A 357 -23.00 46.22 -4.12
C LYS A 357 -24.12 47.28 -4.11
N VAL A 358 -24.27 47.96 -2.98
CA VAL A 358 -25.19 49.07 -2.89
C VAL A 358 -24.48 50.35 -3.36
N TYR A 359 -24.99 50.98 -4.38
CA TYR A 359 -24.39 52.13 -5.02
C TYR A 359 -25.39 53.29 -5.21
N THR A 360 -24.89 54.50 -5.42
CA THR A 360 -25.69 55.62 -5.97
C THR A 360 -25.36 55.78 -7.46
N PRO A 361 -26.31 56.25 -8.30
CA PRO A 361 -26.00 56.55 -9.69
C PRO A 361 -24.78 57.46 -9.83
N GLY A 362 -24.60 58.41 -8.93
CA GLY A 362 -23.43 59.27 -8.89
C GLY A 362 -22.10 58.55 -8.63
N SER A 363 -22.08 57.49 -7.84
CA SER A 363 -20.86 56.69 -7.62
C SER A 363 -20.39 55.98 -8.89
N LYS A 364 -21.31 55.50 -9.72
CA LYS A 364 -21.00 54.93 -11.03
C LYS A 364 -20.41 55.91 -12.01
N ILE A 365 -20.98 57.15 -12.03
CA ILE A 365 -20.41 58.28 -12.79
C ILE A 365 -18.96 58.50 -12.34
N LEU A 366 -18.69 58.52 -11.02
CA LEU A 366 -17.34 58.77 -10.52
C LEU A 366 -16.38 57.60 -10.81
N GLU A 367 -16.82 56.34 -10.70
CA GLU A 367 -16.00 55.20 -11.13
C GLU A 367 -15.49 55.41 -12.56
N THR A 368 -16.37 55.76 -13.48
CA THR A 368 -16.02 56.06 -14.88
C THR A 368 -15.10 57.28 -15.00
N ALA A 369 -15.40 58.37 -14.29
CA ALA A 369 -14.58 59.58 -14.32
C ALA A 369 -13.13 59.32 -13.85
N TYR A 370 -12.98 58.54 -12.80
CA TYR A 370 -11.63 58.20 -12.27
C TYR A 370 -10.78 57.36 -13.21
N THR A 371 -11.37 56.57 -14.11
CA THR A 371 -10.62 55.85 -15.15
C THR A 371 -9.87 56.80 -16.10
N LYS A 372 -10.20 58.11 -16.12
CA LYS A 372 -9.65 59.13 -16.99
C LYS A 372 -8.69 60.08 -16.29
N LEU A 373 -8.39 59.86 -15.02
CA LEU A 373 -7.36 60.64 -14.33
C LEU A 373 -6.04 60.60 -15.12
N GLY A 374 -5.36 61.75 -15.25
CA GLY A 374 -4.12 61.87 -16.02
C GLY A 374 -4.31 62.06 -17.54
N SER A 375 -5.53 61.94 -18.06
CA SER A 375 -5.78 62.22 -19.51
C SER A 375 -5.53 63.70 -19.81
N PRO A 376 -4.84 64.06 -20.94
CA PRO A 376 -4.48 65.44 -21.24
C PRO A 376 -5.69 66.30 -21.60
N TYR A 377 -5.65 67.57 -21.19
CA TYR A 377 -6.58 68.56 -21.64
C TYR A 377 -6.26 69.00 -23.10
N VAL A 378 -7.23 68.92 -23.98
CA VAL A 378 -7.16 69.42 -25.33
C VAL A 378 -8.45 70.17 -25.60
N TRP A 379 -8.34 71.48 -26.03
CA TRP A 379 -9.51 72.30 -26.35
C TRP A 379 -10.35 71.66 -27.43
N GLY A 380 -11.66 71.53 -27.17
CA GLY A 380 -12.60 70.97 -28.14
C GLY A 380 -12.64 69.44 -28.16
N ALA A 381 -11.75 68.73 -27.40
CA ALA A 381 -11.72 67.27 -27.34
C ALA A 381 -12.85 66.69 -26.50
N THR A 382 -13.41 65.56 -26.95
CA THR A 382 -14.56 64.86 -26.33
C THR A 382 -14.26 63.38 -25.96
N GLY A 383 -12.98 63.06 -25.86
CA GLY A 383 -12.53 61.71 -25.46
C GLY A 383 -12.30 60.77 -26.67
N PRO A 384 -11.86 59.50 -26.37
CA PRO A 384 -11.67 58.91 -25.08
C PRO A 384 -10.30 59.20 -24.45
N ASN A 385 -9.32 59.79 -25.20
CA ASN A 385 -7.93 59.89 -24.75
C ASN A 385 -7.55 61.32 -24.31
N SER A 386 -8.32 62.33 -24.66
CA SER A 386 -8.12 63.70 -24.27
C SER A 386 -9.47 64.43 -24.17
N PHE A 387 -9.53 65.48 -23.36
CA PHE A 387 -10.80 66.14 -23.07
C PHE A 387 -10.65 67.65 -22.88
N ASP A 388 -11.64 68.44 -23.26
CA ASP A 388 -11.91 69.71 -22.62
C ASP A 388 -12.85 69.49 -21.40
N CYS A 389 -13.16 70.52 -20.65
CA CYS A 389 -13.97 70.46 -19.45
C CYS A 389 -15.35 69.81 -19.68
N SER A 390 -16.11 70.31 -20.62
CA SER A 390 -17.44 69.82 -20.97
C SER A 390 -17.43 68.57 -21.82
N GLY A 391 -16.37 68.32 -22.57
CA GLY A 391 -16.14 67.06 -23.27
C GLY A 391 -15.88 65.91 -22.34
N PHE A 392 -15.15 66.13 -21.24
CA PHE A 392 -14.94 65.17 -20.17
C PHE A 392 -16.26 64.74 -19.52
N THR A 393 -17.04 65.77 -19.07
CA THR A 393 -18.33 65.43 -18.40
C THR A 393 -19.29 64.76 -19.39
N SER A 394 -19.37 65.22 -20.66
CA SER A 394 -20.22 64.57 -21.66
C SER A 394 -19.79 63.16 -21.99
N TRP A 395 -18.47 62.89 -22.03
CA TRP A 395 -17.97 61.57 -22.28
C TRP A 395 -18.32 60.60 -21.11
N VAL A 396 -18.07 61.01 -19.85
CA VAL A 396 -18.35 60.22 -18.67
C VAL A 396 -19.84 59.86 -18.59
N TYR A 397 -20.73 60.87 -18.70
CA TYR A 397 -22.18 60.67 -18.60
C TYR A 397 -22.74 59.80 -19.73
N ARG A 398 -22.17 59.94 -20.96
CA ARG A 398 -22.56 59.09 -22.10
C ARG A 398 -22.27 57.60 -21.89
N GLN A 399 -21.25 57.22 -21.11
CA GLN A 399 -21.00 55.82 -20.74
C GLN A 399 -22.14 55.22 -19.91
N HIS A 400 -22.97 56.10 -19.30
CA HIS A 400 -24.13 55.73 -18.50
C HIS A 400 -25.45 56.05 -19.20
N GLY A 401 -25.45 56.24 -20.52
CA GLY A 401 -26.66 56.50 -21.31
C GLY A 401 -27.22 57.91 -21.18
N ILE A 402 -26.52 58.83 -20.49
CA ILE A 402 -26.97 60.20 -20.28
C ILE A 402 -26.27 61.14 -21.28
N SER A 403 -27.07 61.81 -22.10
CA SER A 403 -26.57 62.77 -23.09
C SER A 403 -26.53 64.19 -22.51
N LEU A 404 -25.34 64.75 -22.47
CA LEU A 404 -25.14 66.18 -22.10
C LEU A 404 -24.89 67.03 -23.25
N SER A 405 -25.27 68.33 -23.15
CA SER A 405 -24.94 69.35 -24.14
C SER A 405 -23.42 69.54 -24.34
N ARG A 406 -22.97 70.01 -25.50
CA ARG A 406 -21.54 70.09 -25.83
C ARG A 406 -20.76 71.11 -24.97
N THR A 407 -21.33 72.21 -24.59
CA THR A 407 -20.63 73.27 -23.87
C THR A 407 -21.01 73.33 -22.40
N ALA A 408 -20.09 73.78 -21.56
CA ALA A 408 -20.35 73.93 -20.10
C ALA A 408 -21.54 74.86 -19.81
N GLN A 409 -21.70 75.96 -20.63
CA GLN A 409 -22.82 76.88 -20.55
C GLN A 409 -24.14 76.14 -20.80
N ALA A 410 -24.24 75.35 -21.87
CA ALA A 410 -25.46 74.60 -22.15
C ALA A 410 -25.74 73.48 -21.19
N GLN A 411 -24.70 72.79 -20.62
CA GLN A 411 -24.85 71.84 -19.59
C GLN A 411 -25.41 72.43 -18.26
N SER A 412 -25.05 73.71 -17.99
CA SER A 412 -25.54 74.37 -16.79
C SER A 412 -27.05 74.72 -16.81
N GLN A 413 -27.63 74.59 -18.01
CA GLN A 413 -29.08 74.93 -18.25
C GLN A 413 -29.97 73.71 -18.26
N GLY A 414 -29.39 72.50 -18.31
CA GLY A 414 -30.09 71.21 -18.25
C GLY A 414 -30.12 70.65 -16.87
N GLY A 415 -30.71 69.44 -16.74
CA GLY A 415 -30.82 68.70 -15.46
C GLY A 415 -31.63 69.44 -14.39
N LYS A 416 -31.65 68.89 -13.20
CA LYS A 416 -32.31 69.48 -12.04
C LYS A 416 -31.32 70.42 -11.32
N ALA A 417 -31.76 71.60 -10.94
CA ALA A 417 -30.94 72.52 -10.13
C ALA A 417 -30.68 71.92 -8.75
N VAL A 418 -29.44 72.04 -8.24
CA VAL A 418 -29.01 71.56 -6.96
C VAL A 418 -28.36 72.66 -6.18
N ASP A 419 -28.84 72.88 -4.94
CA ASP A 419 -28.23 73.84 -4.04
C ASP A 419 -26.84 73.34 -3.58
N ARG A 420 -25.93 74.27 -3.29
CA ARG A 420 -24.57 73.93 -2.89
C ARG A 420 -24.51 73.03 -1.63
N ALA A 421 -25.46 73.16 -0.73
CA ALA A 421 -25.58 72.37 0.49
C ALA A 421 -26.03 70.93 0.20
N ASP A 422 -26.75 70.68 -0.92
CA ASP A 422 -27.35 69.42 -1.31
C ASP A 422 -26.55 68.68 -2.38
N LEU A 423 -25.30 69.11 -2.60
CA LEU A 423 -24.41 68.49 -3.56
C LEU A 423 -24.13 67.01 -3.19
N GLN A 424 -24.30 66.14 -4.15
CA GLN A 424 -24.02 64.73 -4.05
C GLN A 424 -22.95 64.29 -5.10
N PRO A 425 -22.14 63.34 -4.79
CA PRO A 425 -21.21 62.75 -5.75
C PRO A 425 -21.92 62.44 -7.09
N GLY A 426 -21.32 62.85 -8.19
CA GLY A 426 -21.92 62.76 -9.53
C GLY A 426 -22.66 64.01 -10.00
N ASP A 427 -22.92 65.02 -9.17
CA ASP A 427 -23.48 66.29 -9.65
C ASP A 427 -22.47 67.05 -10.51
N LEU A 428 -22.97 67.75 -11.54
CA LEU A 428 -22.17 68.71 -12.34
C LEU A 428 -22.08 70.03 -11.61
N VAL A 429 -20.87 70.54 -11.40
CA VAL A 429 -20.56 71.82 -10.75
C VAL A 429 -19.99 72.77 -11.76
N PHE A 430 -20.54 74.00 -11.79
CA PHE A 430 -20.27 74.98 -12.83
C PHE A 430 -19.62 76.23 -12.26
N PHE A 431 -18.67 76.74 -13.06
CA PHE A 431 -17.84 77.88 -12.66
C PHE A 431 -17.87 78.98 -13.77
N GLY A 432 -17.83 80.22 -13.33
CA GLY A 432 -17.89 81.35 -14.21
C GLY A 432 -18.08 82.64 -13.48
N SER A 433 -18.52 83.73 -14.17
CA SER A 433 -18.85 85.00 -13.53
C SER A 433 -20.35 85.15 -13.20
N SER A 434 -21.22 84.38 -13.86
CA SER A 434 -22.67 84.36 -13.65
C SER A 434 -23.29 83.07 -14.26
N THR A 435 -24.58 82.83 -14.04
CA THR A 435 -25.34 81.74 -14.69
C THR A 435 -25.45 81.86 -16.16
N SER A 436 -25.27 83.09 -16.79
CA SER A 436 -25.21 83.36 -18.20
C SER A 436 -23.78 83.32 -18.77
N ARG A 437 -22.78 83.20 -17.92
CA ARG A 437 -21.34 83.21 -18.32
C ARG A 437 -20.57 82.11 -17.61
N ILE A 438 -20.96 80.83 -17.86
CA ILE A 438 -20.27 79.63 -17.43
C ILE A 438 -19.11 79.31 -18.36
N THR A 439 -17.92 79.14 -17.79
CA THR A 439 -16.68 78.91 -18.53
C THR A 439 -16.08 77.57 -18.25
N HIS A 440 -16.51 76.89 -17.14
CA HIS A 440 -15.94 75.64 -16.75
C HIS A 440 -16.95 74.70 -16.04
N VAL A 441 -16.74 73.42 -16.10
CA VAL A 441 -17.54 72.37 -15.47
C VAL A 441 -16.68 71.26 -14.96
N GLY A 442 -17.08 70.63 -13.81
CA GLY A 442 -16.52 69.42 -13.27
C GLY A 442 -17.62 68.53 -12.68
N ILE A 443 -17.25 67.30 -12.28
CA ILE A 443 -18.13 66.36 -11.61
C ILE A 443 -17.79 66.41 -10.12
N TYR A 444 -18.75 66.68 -9.27
CA TYR A 444 -18.56 66.68 -7.82
C TYR A 444 -18.26 65.29 -7.26
N VAL A 445 -17.23 65.16 -6.43
CA VAL A 445 -16.79 63.89 -5.86
C VAL A 445 -17.07 63.75 -4.35
N GLY A 446 -17.60 64.84 -3.75
CA GLY A 446 -17.77 64.89 -2.28
C GLY A 446 -16.71 65.80 -1.63
N ASN A 447 -16.92 66.15 -0.34
CA ASN A 447 -15.96 66.87 0.47
C ASN A 447 -15.42 68.21 -0.14
N GLY A 448 -16.26 68.89 -0.90
CA GLY A 448 -15.87 70.13 -1.55
C GLY A 448 -14.87 69.99 -2.68
N GLN A 449 -14.80 68.82 -3.31
CA GLN A 449 -13.91 68.52 -4.42
C GLN A 449 -14.67 68.10 -5.68
N MET A 450 -14.04 68.23 -6.82
CA MET A 450 -14.54 67.80 -8.14
C MET A 450 -13.44 67.12 -8.94
N VAL A 451 -13.81 66.21 -9.83
CA VAL A 451 -12.96 65.71 -10.91
C VAL A 451 -13.29 66.48 -12.18
N HIS A 452 -12.28 67.00 -12.85
CA HIS A 452 -12.44 67.84 -14.04
C HIS A 452 -11.24 67.79 -15.00
N SER A 453 -11.42 68.22 -16.22
CA SER A 453 -10.35 68.52 -17.19
C SER A 453 -10.13 70.04 -17.19
N PRO A 454 -9.03 70.56 -16.59
CA PRO A 454 -8.94 71.98 -16.21
C PRO A 454 -8.72 72.97 -17.41
N GLN A 455 -7.54 72.84 -18.03
CA GLN A 455 -7.07 73.83 -19.07
C GLN A 455 -5.90 73.22 -19.86
N THR A 456 -5.52 73.91 -20.94
CA THR A 456 -4.38 73.57 -21.81
C THR A 456 -3.11 73.40 -20.95
N GLY A 457 -2.36 72.31 -21.17
CA GLY A 457 -1.13 71.96 -20.43
C GLY A 457 -1.36 71.24 -19.11
N ASP A 458 -2.61 70.94 -18.79
CA ASP A 458 -2.99 70.18 -17.59
C ASP A 458 -3.69 68.85 -17.95
N VAL A 459 -4.03 68.07 -16.97
CA VAL A 459 -4.64 66.72 -17.09
C VAL A 459 -5.94 66.63 -16.31
N VAL A 460 -6.74 65.65 -16.59
CA VAL A 460 -7.90 65.27 -15.74
C VAL A 460 -7.41 64.98 -14.35
N LYS A 461 -7.93 65.66 -13.34
CA LYS A 461 -7.53 65.56 -11.95
C LYS A 461 -8.66 65.90 -11.00
N VAL A 462 -8.46 65.54 -9.73
CA VAL A 462 -9.32 66.00 -8.62
C VAL A 462 -8.78 67.31 -8.08
N SER A 463 -9.69 68.28 -7.88
CA SER A 463 -9.38 69.60 -7.33
C SER A 463 -10.52 70.12 -6.40
N SER A 464 -10.18 71.01 -5.50
CA SER A 464 -11.17 71.68 -4.67
C SER A 464 -12.07 72.60 -5.48
N LEU A 465 -13.34 72.77 -5.04
CA LEU A 465 -14.26 73.78 -5.61
C LEU A 465 -13.65 75.17 -5.40
N ASN A 466 -13.42 75.87 -6.50
CA ASN A 466 -12.80 77.22 -6.49
C ASN A 466 -13.82 78.33 -6.10
N ARG A 467 -13.33 79.55 -5.94
CA ARG A 467 -14.16 80.73 -5.59
C ARG A 467 -15.16 81.15 -6.67
N ASN A 468 -14.98 80.69 -7.90
CA ASN A 468 -15.87 81.10 -9.01
C ASN A 468 -17.01 80.08 -9.22
N TYR A 469 -17.37 79.31 -8.22
CA TYR A 469 -18.53 78.38 -8.25
C TYR A 469 -19.80 79.26 -8.49
N VAL A 470 -20.64 78.82 -9.43
CA VAL A 470 -21.88 79.56 -9.81
C VAL A 470 -23.11 78.69 -9.47
N CYS A 471 -23.18 77.46 -9.92
CA CYS A 471 -24.35 76.61 -9.74
C CYS A 471 -24.00 75.11 -9.89
N ALA A 472 -24.95 74.28 -9.63
CA ALA A 472 -24.83 72.83 -9.87
C ALA A 472 -26.10 72.25 -10.54
N ARG A 473 -25.92 71.09 -11.22
CA ARG A 473 -27.00 70.35 -11.88
C ARG A 473 -26.85 68.86 -11.61
N ARG A 474 -27.99 68.22 -11.36
CA ARG A 474 -28.10 66.75 -11.25
C ARG A 474 -28.77 66.22 -12.51
N TYR A 475 -28.13 65.30 -13.19
CA TYR A 475 -28.61 64.63 -14.40
C TYR A 475 -28.94 63.14 -14.13
N LEU A 476 -28.81 62.68 -12.88
CA LEU A 476 -29.04 61.33 -12.41
C LEU A 476 -30.46 61.14 -11.90
#